data_a3afe3be3d58d869f4808bdcc0bf09be
#
_entry.id   a3afe3be3d58d869f4808bdcc0bf09be
#
_cell.length_a   1.000
_cell.length_b   1.000
_cell.length_c   1.000
_cell.angle_alpha   90.00
_cell.angle_beta   90.00
_cell.angle_gamma   90.00
#
_symmetry.space_group_name_H-M   'P 1'
#
loop_
_entity.id
_entity.type
_entity.pdbx_description
1 polymer ?
#
loop_
_entity_poly.entity_id
_entity_poly.type
_entity_poly.pdbx_seq_one_letter_code
_entity_poly.pdbx_strand_id
1 'polypeptide(L)'
;MANMRRDDVIWTLAITLIAVTINPVLKSIGLLPADVFRNLGVAFPGQPQIVFGPMMAFLLVMLFLKTGKAMVFPVIGTLRALSLSFVFPANIEHSGTLLAAIVAGGAAVMVLNNPQWAQSRTWLSLLAGLYAGLYTVCNYLSTLAFGTAAQTAIILGSPLRTIGIIVGSFLLGTVLGLLGCSLMRPLQASVFAPSAVRYGV
;
A
#
# COMPACT_ATOMS: atom_id res chain seq x y z
N MET A 1 25.84 7.95 1.21
CA MET A 1 24.69 7.33 1.91
C MET A 1 24.25 8.31 2.99
N ALA A 2 23.10 8.97 2.84
CA ALA A 2 22.59 9.88 3.87
C ALA A 2 22.32 9.08 5.13
N ASN A 3 22.93 9.43 6.25
CA ASN A 3 22.70 8.80 7.55
C ASN A 3 21.19 8.87 7.85
N MET A 4 20.54 7.71 7.98
CA MET A 4 19.18 7.64 8.50
C MET A 4 19.19 8.18 9.92
N ARG A 5 18.32 9.16 10.21
CA ARG A 5 18.15 9.61 11.59
C ARG A 5 17.52 8.48 12.41
N ARG A 6 17.83 8.41 13.69
CA ARG A 6 17.26 7.41 14.62
C ARG A 6 15.73 7.35 14.53
N ASP A 7 15.10 8.51 14.43
CA ASP A 7 13.64 8.61 14.30
C ASP A 7 13.09 7.99 13.00
N ASP A 8 13.82 8.13 11.87
CA ASP A 8 13.42 7.52 10.60
C ASP A 8 13.46 6.00 10.68
N VAL A 9 14.45 5.45 11.40
CA VAL A 9 14.55 4.00 11.66
C VAL A 9 13.36 3.54 12.48
N ILE A 10 13.05 4.23 13.58
CA ILE A 10 11.93 3.89 14.47
C ILE A 10 10.60 3.91 13.69
N TRP A 11 10.34 4.96 12.91
CA TRP A 11 9.13 5.07 12.10
C TRP A 11 9.05 3.98 11.02
N THR A 12 10.18 3.68 10.36
CA THR A 12 10.24 2.62 9.36
C THR A 12 9.93 1.26 10.00
N LEU A 13 10.54 0.96 11.15
CA LEU A 13 10.26 -0.28 11.89
C LEU A 13 8.83 -0.37 12.36
N ALA A 14 8.27 0.70 12.95
CA ALA A 14 6.90 0.72 13.43
C ALA A 14 5.88 0.50 12.29
N ILE A 15 6.02 1.21 11.17
CA ILE A 15 5.12 1.06 10.03
C ILE A 15 5.29 -0.31 9.36
N THR A 16 6.52 -0.82 9.25
CA THR A 16 6.77 -2.18 8.75
C THR A 16 6.10 -3.21 9.64
N LEU A 17 6.26 -3.09 10.96
CA LEU A 17 5.63 -3.99 11.92
C LEU A 17 4.10 -3.97 11.77
N ILE A 18 3.48 -2.79 11.69
CA ILE A 18 2.04 -2.65 11.45
C ILE A 18 1.66 -3.31 10.12
N ALA A 19 2.36 -3.00 9.03
CA ALA A 19 2.07 -3.53 7.70
C ALA A 19 2.15 -5.06 7.63
N VAL A 20 3.06 -5.65 8.41
CA VAL A 20 3.30 -7.10 8.46
C VAL A 20 2.30 -7.80 9.39
N THR A 21 2.01 -7.22 10.55
CA THR A 21 1.24 -7.90 11.61
C THR A 21 -0.27 -7.65 11.55
N ILE A 22 -0.72 -6.64 10.78
CA ILE A 22 -2.14 -6.25 10.80
C ILE A 22 -3.08 -7.38 10.38
N ASN A 23 -2.71 -8.18 9.37
CA ASN A 23 -3.54 -9.31 8.94
C ASN A 23 -3.63 -10.42 10.00
N PRO A 24 -2.50 -10.92 10.57
CA PRO A 24 -2.55 -11.88 11.67
C PRO A 24 -3.35 -11.36 12.88
N VAL A 25 -3.15 -10.09 13.25
CA VAL A 25 -3.87 -9.48 14.38
C VAL A 25 -5.37 -9.40 14.12
N LEU A 26 -5.80 -8.87 12.97
CA LEU A 26 -7.21 -8.79 12.62
C LEU A 26 -7.87 -10.20 12.56
N LYS A 27 -7.12 -11.20 12.09
CA LYS A 27 -7.58 -12.59 12.11
C LYS A 27 -7.78 -13.12 13.53
N SER A 28 -6.83 -12.86 14.43
CA SER A 28 -6.88 -13.39 15.80
C SER A 28 -8.04 -12.82 16.63
N ILE A 29 -8.47 -11.59 16.33
CA ILE A 29 -9.59 -10.92 17.02
C ILE A 29 -10.94 -11.07 16.27
N GLY A 30 -10.99 -11.89 15.21
CA GLY A 30 -12.22 -12.10 14.42
C GLY A 30 -12.70 -10.90 13.62
N LEU A 31 -11.87 -9.87 13.47
CA LEU A 31 -12.19 -8.65 12.71
C LEU A 31 -11.56 -8.65 11.31
N LEU A 32 -11.35 -9.85 10.72
CA LEU A 32 -10.90 -9.88 9.35
C LEU A 32 -11.93 -9.18 8.46
N PRO A 33 -11.50 -8.18 7.68
CA PRO A 33 -12.39 -7.54 6.70
C PRO A 33 -13.07 -8.55 5.76
N ALA A 34 -12.43 -9.70 5.54
CA ALA A 34 -12.99 -10.79 4.76
C ALA A 34 -14.38 -11.24 5.23
N ASP A 35 -14.60 -11.34 6.53
CA ASP A 35 -15.90 -11.82 7.06
C ASP A 35 -16.97 -10.72 6.94
N VAL A 36 -16.59 -9.47 7.17
CA VAL A 36 -17.50 -8.33 6.97
C VAL A 36 -17.91 -8.20 5.52
N PHE A 37 -16.95 -8.27 4.59
CA PHE A 37 -17.24 -8.13 3.17
C PHE A 37 -17.96 -9.34 2.58
N ARG A 38 -17.75 -10.55 3.13
CA ARG A 38 -18.53 -11.73 2.76
C ARG A 38 -20.02 -11.52 3.06
N ASN A 39 -20.32 -10.96 4.23
CA ASN A 39 -21.69 -10.62 4.62
C ASN A 39 -22.31 -9.53 3.73
N LEU A 40 -21.48 -8.67 3.10
CA LEU A 40 -21.90 -7.68 2.13
C LEU A 40 -21.91 -8.23 0.67
N GLY A 41 -21.76 -9.54 0.49
CA GLY A 41 -21.79 -10.18 -0.83
C GLY A 41 -20.51 -10.00 -1.66
N VAL A 42 -19.44 -9.45 -1.08
CA VAL A 42 -18.14 -9.31 -1.75
C VAL A 42 -17.29 -10.54 -1.45
N ALA A 43 -17.16 -11.46 -2.42
CA ALA A 43 -16.37 -12.67 -2.27
C ALA A 43 -14.87 -12.44 -2.48
N PHE A 44 -14.03 -13.30 -1.83
CA PHE A 44 -12.62 -13.42 -2.19
C PHE A 44 -12.50 -13.80 -3.70
N PRO A 45 -11.57 -13.21 -4.49
CA PRO A 45 -10.40 -12.44 -4.06
C PRO A 45 -10.61 -10.92 -3.91
N GLY A 46 -11.78 -10.35 -4.03
CA GLY A 46 -12.00 -8.91 -4.01
C GLY A 46 -11.88 -8.22 -2.65
N GLN A 47 -12.20 -8.93 -1.58
CA GLN A 47 -12.32 -8.38 -0.23
C GLN A 47 -11.00 -7.83 0.34
N PRO A 48 -9.89 -8.60 0.31
CA PRO A 48 -8.63 -8.12 0.88
C PRO A 48 -8.09 -6.91 0.13
N GLN A 49 -8.32 -6.85 -1.17
CA GLN A 49 -7.75 -5.81 -2.02
C GLN A 49 -8.37 -4.45 -1.75
N ILE A 50 -9.69 -4.39 -1.53
CA ILE A 50 -10.39 -3.11 -1.28
C ILE A 50 -10.01 -2.49 0.07
N VAL A 51 -9.45 -3.26 0.98
CA VAL A 51 -9.01 -2.79 2.30
C VAL A 51 -7.50 -2.63 2.36
N PHE A 52 -6.78 -3.69 2.05
CA PHE A 52 -5.33 -3.73 2.28
C PHE A 52 -4.53 -2.91 1.28
N GLY A 53 -4.97 -2.79 0.03
CA GLY A 53 -4.32 -1.91 -0.94
C GLY A 53 -4.32 -0.44 -0.49
N PRO A 54 -5.50 0.15 -0.23
CA PRO A 54 -5.61 1.52 0.26
C PRO A 54 -4.91 1.76 1.60
N MET A 55 -5.01 0.82 2.54
CA MET A 55 -4.34 0.92 3.83
C MET A 55 -2.80 0.92 3.67
N MET A 56 -2.26 0.04 2.82
CA MET A 56 -0.83 0.04 2.51
C MET A 56 -0.40 1.35 1.87
N ALA A 57 -1.17 1.85 0.90
CA ALA A 57 -0.89 3.14 0.27
C ALA A 57 -0.84 4.27 1.29
N PHE A 58 -1.77 4.32 2.23
CA PHE A 58 -1.79 5.28 3.34
C PHE A 58 -0.52 5.21 4.19
N LEU A 59 -0.16 4.02 4.67
CA LEU A 59 1.03 3.81 5.50
C LEU A 59 2.33 4.19 4.76
N LEU A 60 2.43 3.84 3.48
CA LEU A 60 3.60 4.13 2.66
C LEU A 60 3.74 5.63 2.36
N VAL A 61 2.63 6.34 2.11
CA VAL A 61 2.64 7.80 1.96
C VAL A 61 3.07 8.47 3.26
N MET A 62 2.54 8.06 4.40
CA MET A 62 2.96 8.59 5.71
C MET A 62 4.47 8.38 5.94
N LEU A 63 4.97 7.19 5.65
CA LEU A 63 6.39 6.87 5.82
C LEU A 63 7.28 7.65 4.83
N PHE A 64 6.83 7.82 3.58
CA PHE A 64 7.51 8.67 2.61
C PHE A 64 7.58 10.12 3.09
N LEU A 65 6.47 10.69 3.56
CA LEU A 65 6.43 12.05 4.07
C LEU A 65 7.33 12.25 5.29
N LYS A 66 7.51 11.21 6.11
CA LYS A 66 8.42 11.24 7.27
C LYS A 66 9.88 11.12 6.89
N THR A 67 10.20 10.23 5.94
CA THR A 67 11.60 9.86 5.63
C THR A 67 12.17 10.55 4.39
N GLY A 68 11.31 11.05 3.50
CA GLY A 68 11.69 11.57 2.18
C GLY A 68 12.21 10.51 1.20
N LYS A 69 12.05 9.22 1.50
CA LYS A 69 12.64 8.11 0.72
C LYS A 69 11.58 7.35 -0.07
N ALA A 70 11.57 7.51 -1.40
CA ALA A 70 10.63 6.81 -2.29
C ALA A 70 10.78 5.28 -2.25
N MET A 71 11.97 4.77 -1.94
CA MET A 71 12.26 3.34 -1.82
C MET A 71 11.46 2.63 -0.72
N VAL A 72 10.79 3.36 0.19
CA VAL A 72 9.89 2.73 1.18
C VAL A 72 8.75 1.95 0.51
N PHE A 73 8.29 2.37 -0.68
CA PHE A 73 7.20 1.70 -1.39
C PHE A 73 7.54 0.27 -1.80
N PRO A 74 8.59 0.00 -2.60
CA PRO A 74 8.93 -1.37 -2.96
C PRO A 74 9.48 -2.17 -1.78
N VAL A 75 10.29 -1.57 -0.90
CA VAL A 75 10.93 -2.31 0.21
C VAL A 75 9.89 -2.82 1.21
N ILE A 76 9.00 -1.97 1.70
CA ILE A 76 7.98 -2.39 2.68
C ILE A 76 6.96 -3.34 2.04
N GLY A 77 6.58 -3.10 0.77
CA GLY A 77 5.73 -4.02 0.02
C GLY A 77 6.32 -5.42 -0.10
N THR A 78 7.63 -5.51 -0.38
CA THR A 78 8.36 -6.78 -0.45
C THR A 78 8.45 -7.47 0.91
N LEU A 79 8.79 -6.73 1.97
CA LEU A 79 8.82 -7.28 3.33
C LEU A 79 7.45 -7.81 3.76
N ARG A 80 6.36 -7.10 3.41
CA ARG A 80 5.01 -7.59 3.62
C ARG A 80 4.73 -8.88 2.84
N ALA A 81 5.08 -8.97 1.56
CA ALA A 81 4.89 -10.17 0.76
C ALA A 81 5.62 -11.37 1.36
N LEU A 82 6.87 -11.17 1.78
CA LEU A 82 7.65 -12.20 2.46
C LEU A 82 6.99 -12.65 3.77
N SER A 83 6.51 -11.71 4.59
CA SER A 83 5.84 -12.07 5.84
C SER A 83 4.54 -12.85 5.61
N LEU A 84 3.76 -12.48 4.59
CA LEU A 84 2.56 -13.23 4.22
C LEU A 84 2.89 -14.67 3.79
N SER A 85 4.02 -14.87 3.12
CA SER A 85 4.49 -16.22 2.73
C SER A 85 4.79 -17.11 3.94
N PHE A 86 5.29 -16.55 5.04
CA PHE A 86 5.53 -17.29 6.28
C PHE A 86 4.26 -17.55 7.08
N VAL A 87 3.35 -16.56 7.15
CA VAL A 87 2.14 -16.65 7.97
C VAL A 87 1.03 -17.45 7.27
N PHE A 88 0.96 -17.38 5.94
CA PHE A 88 -0.05 -18.02 5.11
C PHE A 88 0.57 -18.71 3.90
N PRO A 89 1.38 -19.78 4.09
CA PRO A 89 2.17 -20.38 3.00
C PRO A 89 1.31 -20.94 1.85
N ALA A 90 0.07 -21.32 2.14
CA ALA A 90 -0.88 -21.83 1.12
C ALA A 90 -1.68 -20.71 0.43
N ASN A 91 -1.45 -19.43 0.78
CA ASN A 91 -2.21 -18.34 0.22
C ASN A 91 -1.46 -17.69 -0.94
N ILE A 92 -2.15 -17.54 -2.05
CA ILE A 92 -1.64 -16.92 -3.29
C ILE A 92 -1.47 -15.39 -3.18
N GLU A 93 -2.06 -14.77 -2.14
CA GLU A 93 -2.00 -13.30 -1.95
C GLU A 93 -0.57 -12.77 -1.82
N HIS A 94 0.38 -13.58 -1.35
CA HIS A 94 1.77 -13.12 -1.23
C HIS A 94 2.43 -12.87 -2.59
N SER A 95 2.13 -13.67 -3.62
CA SER A 95 2.66 -13.46 -4.98
C SER A 95 2.08 -12.19 -5.62
N GLY A 96 0.79 -11.93 -5.44
CA GLY A 96 0.15 -10.70 -5.89
C GLY A 96 0.68 -9.47 -5.15
N THR A 97 0.92 -9.59 -3.84
CA THR A 97 1.53 -8.53 -3.03
C THR A 97 2.98 -8.25 -3.45
N LEU A 98 3.76 -9.28 -3.77
CA LEU A 98 5.12 -9.13 -4.28
C LEU A 98 5.13 -8.46 -5.66
N LEU A 99 4.25 -8.88 -6.56
CA LEU A 99 4.10 -8.26 -7.87
C LEU A 99 3.70 -6.78 -7.73
N ALA A 100 2.78 -6.46 -6.81
CA ALA A 100 2.39 -5.10 -6.52
C ALA A 100 3.54 -4.26 -5.93
N ALA A 101 4.38 -4.84 -5.06
CA ALA A 101 5.56 -4.16 -4.53
C ALA A 101 6.54 -3.77 -5.64
N ILE A 102 6.72 -4.62 -6.64
CA ILE A 102 7.60 -4.34 -7.79
C ILE A 102 6.95 -3.31 -8.72
N VAL A 103 5.72 -3.54 -9.17
CA VAL A 103 5.06 -2.72 -10.19
C VAL A 103 4.61 -1.38 -9.61
N ALA A 104 3.76 -1.41 -8.58
CA ALA A 104 3.22 -0.19 -7.99
C ALA A 104 4.28 0.55 -7.16
N GLY A 105 5.15 -0.17 -6.45
CA GLY A 105 6.28 0.40 -5.74
C GLY A 105 7.30 1.03 -6.67
N GLY A 106 7.62 0.39 -7.79
CA GLY A 106 8.50 0.93 -8.84
C GLY A 106 7.91 2.19 -9.49
N ALA A 107 6.63 2.18 -9.83
CA ALA A 107 5.92 3.37 -10.34
C ALA A 107 5.95 4.52 -9.33
N ALA A 108 5.78 4.24 -8.03
CA ALA A 108 5.88 5.23 -6.99
C ALA A 108 7.27 5.86 -6.90
N VAL A 109 8.33 5.06 -7.03
CA VAL A 109 9.72 5.59 -7.04
C VAL A 109 9.92 6.50 -8.25
N MET A 110 9.44 6.13 -9.44
CA MET A 110 9.57 6.98 -10.64
C MET A 110 8.86 8.32 -10.47
N VAL A 111 7.63 8.32 -9.94
CA VAL A 111 6.85 9.53 -9.70
C VAL A 111 7.50 10.42 -8.65
N LEU A 112 7.97 9.83 -7.55
CA LEU A 112 8.53 10.58 -6.41
C LEU A 112 9.98 11.05 -6.63
N ASN A 113 10.65 10.59 -7.67
CA ASN A 113 11.91 11.17 -8.12
C ASN A 113 11.75 12.59 -8.70
N ASN A 114 10.53 12.99 -9.07
CA ASN A 114 10.26 14.38 -9.42
C ASN A 114 9.93 15.18 -8.14
N PRO A 115 10.76 16.18 -7.77
CA PRO A 115 10.58 16.94 -6.53
C PRO A 115 9.26 17.70 -6.47
N GLN A 116 8.74 18.19 -7.60
CA GLN A 116 7.46 18.90 -7.68
C GLN A 116 6.29 18.00 -7.33
N TRP A 117 6.31 16.75 -7.82
CA TRP A 117 5.27 15.76 -7.52
C TRP A 117 5.38 15.25 -6.10
N ALA A 118 6.60 15.01 -5.61
CA ALA A 118 6.87 14.56 -4.26
C ALA A 118 6.39 15.54 -3.16
N GLN A 119 6.32 16.84 -3.47
CA GLN A 119 5.86 17.89 -2.55
C GLN A 119 4.36 18.21 -2.72
N SER A 120 3.74 17.78 -3.79
CA SER A 120 2.35 18.06 -4.09
C SER A 120 1.41 17.08 -3.37
N ARG A 121 0.53 17.65 -2.53
CA ARG A 121 -0.52 16.87 -1.84
C ARG A 121 -1.41 16.10 -2.81
N THR A 122 -1.80 16.75 -3.90
CA THR A 122 -2.65 16.14 -4.93
C THR A 122 -1.96 14.96 -5.59
N TRP A 123 -0.71 15.13 -5.99
CA TRP A 123 0.06 14.05 -6.61
C TRP A 123 0.31 12.88 -5.65
N LEU A 124 0.63 13.14 -4.38
CA LEU A 124 0.80 12.08 -3.38
C LEU A 124 -0.50 11.31 -3.14
N SER A 125 -1.64 12.00 -3.14
CA SER A 125 -2.94 11.35 -2.99
C SER A 125 -3.31 10.50 -4.20
N LEU A 126 -3.10 11.02 -5.41
CA LEU A 126 -3.30 10.26 -6.64
C LEU A 126 -2.36 9.05 -6.72
N LEU A 127 -1.10 9.22 -6.28
CA LEU A 127 -0.13 8.12 -6.19
C LEU A 127 -0.60 7.03 -5.22
N ALA A 128 -1.18 7.41 -4.07
CA ALA A 128 -1.77 6.45 -3.13
C ALA A 128 -2.93 5.68 -3.76
N GLY A 129 -3.79 6.36 -4.52
CA GLY A 129 -4.85 5.72 -5.30
C GLY A 129 -4.30 4.77 -6.36
N LEU A 130 -3.32 5.23 -7.14
CA LEU A 130 -2.66 4.42 -8.16
C LEU A 130 -2.01 3.17 -7.54
N TYR A 131 -1.30 3.32 -6.43
CA TYR A 131 -0.71 2.19 -5.71
C TYR A 131 -1.79 1.18 -5.29
N ALA A 132 -2.88 1.64 -4.68
CA ALA A 132 -3.98 0.78 -4.24
C ALA A 132 -4.68 0.07 -5.41
N GLY A 133 -4.94 0.77 -6.51
CA GLY A 133 -5.51 0.20 -7.73
C GLY A 133 -4.60 -0.86 -8.35
N LEU A 134 -3.30 -0.55 -8.52
CA LEU A 134 -2.30 -1.50 -9.03
C LEU A 134 -2.12 -2.69 -8.10
N TYR A 135 -2.15 -2.47 -6.78
CA TYR A 135 -2.14 -3.57 -5.80
C TYR A 135 -3.28 -4.56 -6.07
N THR A 136 -4.48 -4.05 -6.32
CA THR A 136 -5.65 -4.86 -6.63
C THR A 136 -5.48 -5.60 -7.96
N VAL A 137 -5.03 -4.92 -9.01
CA VAL A 137 -4.75 -5.53 -10.32
C VAL A 137 -3.72 -6.64 -10.22
N CYS A 138 -2.60 -6.40 -9.54
CA CYS A 138 -1.54 -7.40 -9.36
C CYS A 138 -2.03 -8.65 -8.62
N ASN A 139 -2.88 -8.46 -7.59
CA ASN A 139 -3.48 -9.59 -6.89
C ASN A 139 -4.45 -10.38 -7.77
N TYR A 140 -5.25 -9.71 -8.61
CA TYR A 140 -6.11 -10.40 -9.57
C TYR A 140 -5.30 -11.15 -10.63
N LEU A 141 -4.27 -10.54 -11.21
CA LEU A 141 -3.37 -11.21 -12.16
C LEU A 141 -2.70 -12.44 -11.54
N SER A 142 -2.24 -12.32 -10.31
CA SER A 142 -1.69 -13.45 -9.56
C SER A 142 -2.72 -14.56 -9.34
N THR A 143 -3.96 -14.21 -9.02
CA THR A 143 -5.04 -15.18 -8.86
C THR A 143 -5.42 -15.84 -10.18
N LEU A 144 -5.40 -15.11 -11.29
CA LEU A 144 -5.65 -15.69 -12.62
C LEU A 144 -4.53 -16.66 -13.04
N ALA A 145 -3.28 -16.37 -12.65
CA ALA A 145 -2.12 -17.19 -13.02
C ALA A 145 -1.95 -18.44 -12.14
N PHE A 146 -2.25 -18.33 -10.86
CA PHE A 146 -1.91 -19.36 -9.86
C PHE A 146 -3.09 -19.77 -8.97
N GLY A 147 -4.27 -19.14 -9.12
CA GLY A 147 -5.45 -19.42 -8.31
C GLY A 147 -6.15 -20.72 -8.68
N THR A 148 -7.07 -21.10 -7.81
CA THR A 148 -7.97 -22.22 -8.11
C THR A 148 -8.98 -21.84 -9.18
N ALA A 149 -9.55 -22.84 -9.87
CA ALA A 149 -10.61 -22.61 -10.86
C ALA A 149 -11.79 -21.82 -10.27
N ALA A 150 -12.16 -22.07 -9.01
CA ALA A 150 -13.23 -21.33 -8.33
C ALA A 150 -12.88 -19.83 -8.13
N GLN A 151 -11.64 -19.52 -7.74
CA GLN A 151 -11.18 -18.13 -7.57
C GLN A 151 -11.12 -17.39 -8.92
N THR A 152 -10.63 -18.07 -9.95
CA THR A 152 -10.59 -17.54 -11.32
C THR A 152 -12.00 -17.28 -11.86
N ALA A 153 -12.94 -18.19 -11.62
CA ALA A 153 -14.33 -18.03 -12.03
C ALA A 153 -15.00 -16.82 -11.36
N ILE A 154 -14.66 -16.50 -10.11
CA ILE A 154 -15.16 -15.30 -9.41
C ILE A 154 -14.71 -14.01 -10.11
N ILE A 155 -13.46 -13.95 -10.57
CA ILE A 155 -12.92 -12.76 -11.25
C ILE A 155 -13.54 -12.63 -12.65
N LEU A 156 -13.55 -13.70 -13.43
CA LEU A 156 -14.02 -13.71 -14.82
C LEU A 156 -15.54 -13.68 -14.92
N GLY A 157 -16.24 -14.27 -13.95
CA GLY A 157 -17.71 -14.36 -13.95
C GLY A 157 -18.44 -13.03 -13.73
N SER A 158 -17.74 -12.00 -13.24
CA SER A 158 -18.32 -10.67 -13.07
C SER A 158 -17.30 -9.56 -13.34
N PRO A 159 -17.01 -9.25 -14.62
CA PRO A 159 -16.04 -8.22 -14.99
C PRO A 159 -16.37 -6.84 -14.41
N LEU A 160 -17.65 -6.48 -14.39
CA LEU A 160 -18.10 -5.19 -13.83
C LEU A 160 -17.77 -5.07 -12.34
N ARG A 161 -17.95 -6.15 -11.57
CA ARG A 161 -17.58 -6.18 -10.15
C ARG A 161 -16.08 -6.08 -9.97
N THR A 162 -15.30 -6.79 -10.79
CA THR A 162 -13.83 -6.76 -10.76
C THR A 162 -13.32 -5.35 -11.02
N ILE A 163 -13.83 -4.68 -12.04
CA ILE A 163 -13.52 -3.28 -12.34
C ILE A 163 -13.97 -2.37 -11.19
N GLY A 164 -15.16 -2.59 -10.65
CA GLY A 164 -15.68 -1.82 -9.51
C GLY A 164 -14.78 -1.89 -8.28
N ILE A 165 -14.20 -3.07 -7.98
CA ILE A 165 -13.26 -3.24 -6.87
C ILE A 165 -11.94 -2.52 -7.15
N ILE A 166 -11.41 -2.56 -8.37
CA ILE A 166 -10.18 -1.84 -8.76
C ILE A 166 -10.39 -0.33 -8.61
N VAL A 167 -11.48 0.19 -9.17
CA VAL A 167 -11.83 1.62 -9.07
C VAL A 167 -12.09 2.02 -7.63
N GLY A 168 -12.82 1.21 -6.86
CA GLY A 168 -13.06 1.44 -5.43
C GLY A 168 -11.76 1.49 -4.63
N SER A 169 -10.83 0.58 -4.89
CA SER A 169 -9.50 0.58 -4.26
C SER A 169 -8.71 1.85 -4.61
N PHE A 170 -8.74 2.28 -5.87
CA PHE A 170 -8.11 3.52 -6.31
C PHE A 170 -8.71 4.74 -5.59
N LEU A 171 -10.02 4.87 -5.56
CA LEU A 171 -10.70 6.00 -4.92
C LEU A 171 -10.44 6.03 -3.41
N LEU A 172 -10.58 4.89 -2.74
CA LEU A 172 -10.30 4.78 -1.32
C LEU A 172 -8.83 5.07 -1.01
N GLY A 173 -7.90 4.56 -1.83
CA GLY A 173 -6.49 4.85 -1.72
C GLY A 173 -6.19 6.34 -1.86
N THR A 174 -6.85 7.03 -2.79
CA THR A 174 -6.73 8.48 -2.97
C THR A 174 -7.22 9.25 -1.73
N VAL A 175 -8.37 8.88 -1.19
CA VAL A 175 -8.93 9.50 0.04
C VAL A 175 -8.01 9.27 1.23
N LEU A 176 -7.54 8.06 1.43
CA LEU A 176 -6.60 7.74 2.51
C LEU A 176 -5.24 8.41 2.31
N GLY A 177 -4.78 8.56 1.07
CA GLY A 177 -3.59 9.36 0.73
C GLY A 177 -3.74 10.83 1.15
N LEU A 178 -4.90 11.44 0.87
CA LEU A 178 -5.24 12.80 1.34
C LEU A 178 -5.21 12.91 2.87
N LEU A 179 -5.77 11.92 3.55
CA LEU A 179 -5.78 11.85 5.00
C LEU A 179 -4.34 11.74 5.55
N GLY A 180 -3.52 10.86 4.97
CA GLY A 180 -2.11 10.70 5.33
C GLY A 180 -1.31 11.99 5.17
N CYS A 181 -1.50 12.68 4.04
CA CYS A 181 -0.90 14.00 3.83
C CYS A 181 -1.35 15.03 4.88
N SER A 182 -2.61 14.99 5.31
CA SER A 182 -3.14 15.93 6.30
C SER A 182 -2.59 15.66 7.70
N LEU A 183 -2.50 14.41 8.09
CA LEU A 183 -1.97 13.98 9.38
C LEU A 183 -0.46 14.28 9.52
N MET A 184 0.28 14.17 8.40
CA MET A 184 1.73 14.38 8.42
C MET A 184 2.17 15.83 8.22
N ARG A 185 1.27 16.76 7.87
CA ARG A 185 1.59 18.19 7.67
C ARG A 185 2.37 18.83 8.80
N PRO A 186 2.00 18.67 10.06
CA PRO A 186 2.76 19.28 11.17
C PRO A 186 4.20 18.75 11.26
N LEU A 187 4.41 17.50 10.84
CA LEU A 187 5.70 16.82 10.87
C LEU A 187 6.57 17.17 9.65
N GLN A 188 5.97 17.50 8.50
CA GLN A 188 6.69 17.92 7.30
C GLN A 188 7.46 19.23 7.50
N ALA A 189 6.88 20.19 8.19
CA ALA A 189 7.54 21.45 8.51
C ALA A 189 8.88 21.24 9.24
N SER A 190 8.98 20.20 10.06
CA SER A 190 10.18 19.85 10.80
C SER A 190 11.22 19.04 9.98
N VAL A 191 10.79 18.35 8.93
CA VAL A 191 11.67 17.50 8.09
C VAL A 191 12.27 18.26 6.92
N PHE A 192 11.52 19.18 6.33
CA PHE A 192 11.96 19.96 5.15
C PHE A 192 12.56 21.34 5.50
N ALA A 193 12.28 21.87 6.68
CA ALA A 193 12.85 23.15 7.14
C ALA A 193 14.39 23.16 7.32
N PRO A 194 15.07 22.07 7.73
CA PRO A 194 16.51 22.14 7.97
C PRO A 194 17.38 22.14 6.71
N SER A 195 16.85 21.71 5.56
CA SER A 195 17.64 21.67 4.32
C SER A 195 17.75 23.03 3.63
N ALA A 196 16.76 23.90 3.80
CA ALA A 196 16.80 25.26 3.26
C ALA A 196 17.81 26.18 3.98
N VAL A 197 18.12 25.90 5.25
CA VAL A 197 19.05 26.69 6.05
C VAL A 197 20.52 26.28 5.85
N ARG A 198 20.79 25.11 5.27
CA ARG A 198 22.18 24.63 5.09
C ARG A 198 22.84 24.99 3.76
N TYR A 199 22.15 25.66 2.85
CA TYR A 199 22.69 26.12 1.58
C TYR A 199 22.75 27.67 1.48
N GLY A 200 22.63 28.35 2.60
CA GLY A 200 22.93 29.76 2.72
C GLY A 200 24.40 29.94 3.01
N VAL A 201 25.12 30.44 1.98
CA VAL A 201 26.51 30.81 1.85
C VAL A 201 27.41 29.69 1.42
#